data_dd5985b26b6283c783851cd83cad92d4
#
_entry.id   dd5985b26b6283c783851cd83cad92d4
#
_cell.length_a   1.000
_cell.length_b   1.000
_cell.length_c   1.000
_cell.angle_alpha   90.00
_cell.angle_beta   90.00
_cell.angle_gamma   90.00
#
_symmetry.space_group_name_H-M   'P 1'
#
loop_
_entity.id
_entity.type
_entity.pdbx_description
1 polymer ?
#
loop_
_entity_poly.entity_id
_entity_poly.type
_entity_poly.pdbx_seq_one_letter_code
_entity_poly.pdbx_strand_id
1 'polypeptide(L)'
;RAEIKDLCAWFRLWVNNDDDPAFLRAVTSPKRGIGHQTLAGLGTLASQYKLSLFEALFSNSLGSRLSARAVGSLHEFGRYMNDLEYRAKRTHGAEDAKAFLLQWLKEIGYEKYLYDGEDNEKVAAARWAHVLEFVDWMSGRCGGTIDDAAGVSVAAESKSLLEVAQTISLLSTLNEREQDPNVVTLSTLHASKGLEWPHVMLVGVNEGLLPFKMDQDNKESIDAQVHA
;
A
#
# COMPACT_ATOMS: atom_id res chain seq x y z
N ARG A 1 2.52 -6.09 4.30
CA ARG A 1 2.16 -5.22 5.44
C ARG A 1 1.07 -4.26 5.02
N ALA A 2 0.10 -3.98 5.91
CA ALA A 2 -1.09 -3.19 5.56
C ALA A 2 -0.72 -1.74 5.20
N GLU A 3 0.17 -1.11 5.99
CA GLU A 3 0.65 0.26 5.76
C GLU A 3 1.30 0.44 4.38
N ILE A 4 2.07 -0.55 3.92
CA ILE A 4 2.70 -0.50 2.59
C ILE A 4 1.65 -0.67 1.48
N LYS A 5 0.65 -1.53 1.70
CA LYS A 5 -0.47 -1.68 0.75
C LYS A 5 -1.28 -0.39 0.63
N ASP A 6 -1.42 0.38 1.72
CA ASP A 6 -2.09 1.68 1.68
C ASP A 6 -1.32 2.66 0.79
N LEU A 7 0.00 2.80 1.00
CA LEU A 7 0.84 3.68 0.17
C LEU A 7 0.86 3.24 -1.30
N CYS A 8 0.98 1.94 -1.57
CA CYS A 8 0.92 1.41 -2.93
C CYS A 8 -0.41 1.75 -3.62
N ALA A 9 -1.53 1.75 -2.89
CA ALA A 9 -2.82 2.14 -3.47
C ALA A 9 -2.84 3.61 -3.89
N TRP A 10 -2.25 4.51 -3.09
CA TRP A 10 -2.08 5.91 -3.47
C TRP A 10 -1.21 6.06 -4.73
N PHE A 11 -0.10 5.34 -4.82
CA PHE A 11 0.79 5.41 -5.98
C PHE A 11 0.14 4.82 -7.24
N ARG A 12 -0.61 3.73 -7.11
CA ARG A 12 -1.39 3.17 -8.21
C ARG A 12 -2.40 4.18 -8.75
N LEU A 13 -3.05 4.92 -7.85
CA LEU A 13 -4.03 5.94 -8.23
C LEU A 13 -3.37 7.17 -8.86
N TRP A 14 -2.13 7.56 -8.47
CA TRP A 14 -1.38 8.61 -9.17
C TRP A 14 -1.04 8.20 -10.61
N VAL A 15 -0.80 6.92 -10.84
CA VAL A 15 -0.43 6.38 -12.14
C VAL A 15 -1.64 6.09 -13.04
N ASN A 16 -2.71 5.60 -12.43
CA ASN A 16 -3.93 5.24 -13.13
C ASN A 16 -5.16 5.57 -12.26
N ASN A 17 -5.82 6.66 -12.60
CA ASN A 17 -7.00 7.13 -11.89
C ASN A 17 -8.21 6.16 -12.01
N ASP A 18 -8.20 5.25 -13.01
CA ASP A 18 -9.26 4.26 -13.22
C ASP A 18 -9.10 2.98 -12.40
N ASP A 19 -8.10 2.93 -11.51
CA ASP A 19 -7.90 1.81 -10.59
C ASP A 19 -8.88 1.89 -9.40
N ASP A 20 -10.09 1.41 -9.58
CA ASP A 20 -11.15 1.42 -8.56
C ASP A 20 -10.76 0.75 -7.23
N PRO A 21 -10.09 -0.42 -7.19
CA PRO A 21 -9.57 -0.98 -5.96
C PRO A 21 -8.58 -0.05 -5.23
N ALA A 22 -7.66 0.58 -5.97
CA ALA A 22 -6.74 1.56 -5.41
C ALA A 22 -7.45 2.80 -4.90
N PHE A 23 -8.45 3.30 -5.64
CA PHE A 23 -9.32 4.41 -5.23
C PHE A 23 -10.00 4.14 -3.89
N LEU A 24 -10.69 3.01 -3.76
CA LEU A 24 -11.41 2.64 -2.54
C LEU A 24 -10.47 2.56 -1.34
N ARG A 25 -9.26 2.07 -1.52
CA ARG A 25 -8.27 1.99 -0.45
C ARG A 25 -7.70 3.37 -0.10
N ALA A 26 -7.27 4.15 -1.08
CA ALA A 26 -6.69 5.47 -0.87
C ALA A 26 -7.66 6.45 -0.22
N VAL A 27 -8.93 6.45 -0.61
CA VAL A 27 -9.95 7.36 -0.08
C VAL A 27 -10.33 7.04 1.37
N THR A 28 -10.11 5.81 1.83
CA THR A 28 -10.42 5.34 3.18
C THR A 28 -9.22 5.25 4.12
N SER A 29 -8.01 5.35 3.60
CA SER A 29 -6.76 5.20 4.37
C SER A 29 -5.79 6.36 4.10
N PRO A 30 -5.77 7.40 4.95
CA PRO A 30 -6.60 7.70 6.14
C PRO A 30 -8.04 8.10 5.84
N LYS A 31 -8.92 7.96 6.83
CA LYS A 31 -10.34 8.38 6.72
C LYS A 31 -10.45 9.90 6.48
N ARG A 32 -11.30 10.30 5.51
CA ARG A 32 -11.44 11.71 5.04
C ARG A 32 -12.86 12.25 5.13
N GLY A 33 -13.70 11.68 5.98
CA GLY A 33 -15.11 12.06 6.03
C GLY A 33 -15.94 11.53 4.84
N ILE A 34 -15.34 10.71 3.98
CA ILE A 34 -16.04 10.00 2.90
C ILE A 34 -16.45 8.63 3.44
N GLY A 35 -17.71 8.51 3.83
CA GLY A 35 -18.25 7.31 4.44
C GLY A 35 -18.73 6.26 3.43
N HIS A 36 -19.05 5.07 3.95
CA HIS A 36 -19.52 3.93 3.14
C HIS A 36 -20.74 4.28 2.26
N GLN A 37 -21.70 5.05 2.79
CA GLN A 37 -22.90 5.46 2.02
C GLN A 37 -22.53 6.35 0.83
N THR A 38 -21.58 7.28 1.01
CA THR A 38 -21.07 8.13 -0.07
C THR A 38 -20.40 7.29 -1.16
N LEU A 39 -19.56 6.33 -0.77
CA LEU A 39 -18.88 5.43 -1.71
C LEU A 39 -19.88 4.51 -2.43
N ALA A 40 -20.90 4.00 -1.73
CA ALA A 40 -21.96 3.21 -2.35
C ALA A 40 -22.75 4.02 -3.38
N GLY A 41 -23.09 5.27 -3.07
CA GLY A 41 -23.77 6.19 -4.01
C GLY A 41 -22.90 6.50 -5.24
N LEU A 42 -21.60 6.74 -5.03
CA LEU A 42 -20.62 6.94 -6.09
C LEU A 42 -20.51 5.69 -6.98
N GLY A 43 -20.39 4.50 -6.38
CA GLY A 43 -20.31 3.23 -7.10
C GLY A 43 -21.55 2.94 -7.93
N THR A 44 -22.75 3.27 -7.42
CA THR A 44 -24.00 3.15 -8.18
C THR A 44 -24.00 4.07 -9.41
N LEU A 45 -23.52 5.31 -9.26
CA LEU A 45 -23.40 6.25 -10.37
C LEU A 45 -22.37 5.78 -11.40
N ALA A 46 -21.19 5.37 -10.95
CA ALA A 46 -20.12 4.85 -11.80
C ALA A 46 -20.61 3.64 -12.64
N SER A 47 -21.26 2.68 -12.00
CA SER A 47 -21.83 1.50 -12.66
C SER A 47 -22.90 1.88 -13.69
N GLN A 48 -23.78 2.83 -13.37
CA GLN A 48 -24.86 3.28 -14.28
C GLN A 48 -24.31 3.88 -15.57
N TYR A 49 -23.25 4.67 -15.47
CA TYR A 49 -22.66 5.39 -16.62
C TYR A 49 -21.42 4.70 -17.19
N LYS A 50 -21.04 3.53 -16.67
CA LYS A 50 -19.83 2.78 -17.05
C LYS A 50 -18.56 3.61 -16.95
N LEU A 51 -18.44 4.36 -15.87
CA LEU A 51 -17.30 5.19 -15.49
C LEU A 51 -16.47 4.49 -14.42
N SER A 52 -15.19 4.86 -14.30
CA SER A 52 -14.42 4.58 -13.08
C SER A 52 -14.97 5.38 -11.90
N LEU A 53 -14.64 4.98 -10.67
CA LEU A 53 -15.01 5.74 -9.48
C LEU A 53 -14.42 7.15 -9.51
N PHE A 54 -13.22 7.32 -10.03
CA PHE A 54 -12.56 8.62 -10.15
C PHE A 54 -13.24 9.51 -11.20
N GLU A 55 -13.56 9.00 -12.37
CA GLU A 55 -14.33 9.73 -13.39
C GLU A 55 -15.70 10.16 -12.86
N ALA A 56 -16.37 9.28 -12.11
CA ALA A 56 -17.69 9.55 -11.54
C ALA A 56 -17.67 10.71 -10.52
N LEU A 57 -16.51 11.04 -9.90
CA LEU A 57 -16.36 12.21 -9.01
C LEU A 57 -16.75 13.53 -9.69
N PHE A 58 -16.50 13.63 -10.99
CA PHE A 58 -16.69 14.85 -11.77
C PHE A 58 -17.96 14.81 -12.63
N SER A 59 -18.79 13.78 -12.46
CA SER A 59 -20.07 13.68 -13.16
C SER A 59 -21.05 14.75 -12.71
N ASN A 60 -21.72 15.41 -13.66
CA ASN A 60 -22.78 16.37 -13.38
C ASN A 60 -23.97 15.76 -12.59
N SER A 61 -24.14 14.44 -12.67
CA SER A 61 -25.20 13.71 -11.97
C SER A 61 -24.88 13.38 -10.51
N LEU A 62 -23.66 13.68 -10.04
CA LEU A 62 -23.23 13.35 -8.67
C LEU A 62 -24.09 14.04 -7.63
N GLY A 63 -24.42 15.33 -7.82
CA GLY A 63 -25.24 16.12 -6.91
C GLY A 63 -26.72 15.70 -6.83
N SER A 64 -27.22 14.92 -7.77
CA SER A 64 -28.58 14.37 -7.70
C SER A 64 -28.70 13.14 -6.78
N ARG A 65 -27.57 12.53 -6.42
CA ARG A 65 -27.53 11.28 -5.63
C ARG A 65 -26.89 11.42 -4.25
N LEU A 66 -26.02 12.41 -4.10
CA LEU A 66 -25.25 12.63 -2.88
C LEU A 66 -25.51 14.02 -2.33
N SER A 67 -25.36 14.15 -1.00
CA SER A 67 -25.46 15.47 -0.35
C SER A 67 -24.35 16.40 -0.83
N ALA A 68 -24.61 17.72 -0.79
CA ALA A 68 -23.60 18.72 -1.17
C ALA A 68 -22.29 18.58 -0.40
N ARG A 69 -22.34 18.18 0.88
CA ARG A 69 -21.16 17.91 1.70
C ARG A 69 -20.36 16.71 1.16
N ALA A 70 -21.04 15.62 0.83
CA ALA A 70 -20.40 14.43 0.27
C ALA A 70 -19.75 14.71 -1.08
N VAL A 71 -20.45 15.44 -1.95
CA VAL A 71 -19.93 15.91 -3.25
C VAL A 71 -18.69 16.79 -3.04
N GLY A 72 -18.73 17.73 -2.09
CA GLY A 72 -17.60 18.59 -1.76
C GLY A 72 -16.36 17.80 -1.35
N SER A 73 -16.52 16.82 -0.43
CA SER A 73 -15.42 15.96 0.02
C SER A 73 -14.83 15.10 -1.10
N LEU A 74 -15.68 14.57 -1.97
CA LEU A 74 -15.25 13.79 -3.14
C LEU A 74 -14.49 14.65 -4.14
N HIS A 75 -14.98 15.86 -4.46
CA HIS A 75 -14.29 16.79 -5.35
C HIS A 75 -12.95 17.26 -4.77
N GLU A 76 -12.88 17.51 -3.46
CA GLU A 76 -11.63 17.85 -2.78
C GLU A 76 -10.61 16.74 -2.93
N PHE A 77 -11.02 15.48 -2.70
CA PHE A 77 -10.15 14.31 -2.90
C PHE A 77 -9.68 14.21 -4.35
N GLY A 78 -10.57 14.34 -5.33
CA GLY A 78 -10.21 14.23 -6.75
C GLY A 78 -9.22 15.33 -7.19
N ARG A 79 -9.45 16.59 -6.76
CA ARG A 79 -8.51 17.68 -7.03
C ARG A 79 -7.15 17.47 -6.36
N TYR A 80 -7.15 16.95 -5.14
CA TYR A 80 -5.91 16.64 -4.42
C TYR A 80 -5.12 15.54 -5.13
N MET A 81 -5.78 14.50 -5.64
CA MET A 81 -5.12 13.45 -6.43
C MET A 81 -4.49 14.00 -7.70
N ASN A 82 -5.18 14.84 -8.45
CA ASN A 82 -4.64 15.48 -9.66
C ASN A 82 -3.43 16.37 -9.33
N ASP A 83 -3.46 17.10 -8.21
CA ASP A 83 -2.34 17.91 -7.74
C ASP A 83 -1.13 17.05 -7.36
N LEU A 84 -1.36 15.93 -6.66
CA LEU A 84 -0.28 14.99 -6.30
C LEU A 84 0.38 14.39 -7.55
N GLU A 85 -0.39 13.93 -8.52
CA GLU A 85 0.11 13.43 -9.80
C GLU A 85 0.97 14.49 -10.50
N TYR A 86 0.45 15.71 -10.61
CA TYR A 86 1.15 16.83 -11.25
C TYR A 86 2.49 17.13 -10.55
N ARG A 87 2.51 17.17 -9.22
CA ARG A 87 3.72 17.41 -8.42
C ARG A 87 4.70 16.23 -8.53
N ALA A 88 4.23 14.98 -8.40
CA ALA A 88 5.06 13.78 -8.48
C ALA A 88 5.76 13.64 -9.84
N LYS A 89 5.10 14.05 -10.93
CA LYS A 89 5.70 14.07 -12.27
C LYS A 89 6.88 15.05 -12.39
N ARG A 90 6.91 16.10 -11.59
CA ARG A 90 7.93 17.15 -11.59
C ARG A 90 8.99 17.00 -10.52
N THR A 91 8.81 16.08 -9.60
CA THR A 91 9.75 15.79 -8.51
C THR A 91 10.79 14.78 -9.01
N HIS A 92 12.05 15.18 -9.05
CA HIS A 92 13.18 14.37 -9.53
C HIS A 92 14.28 14.36 -8.48
N GLY A 93 15.04 13.26 -8.44
CA GLY A 93 16.13 13.10 -7.50
C GLY A 93 15.71 12.60 -6.13
N ALA A 94 16.63 11.96 -5.42
CA ALA A 94 16.33 11.27 -4.16
C ALA A 94 15.89 12.23 -3.05
N GLU A 95 16.55 13.37 -2.91
CA GLU A 95 16.27 14.34 -1.83
C GLU A 95 14.90 14.99 -2.00
N ASP A 96 14.58 15.48 -3.21
CA ASP A 96 13.30 16.12 -3.49
C ASP A 96 12.15 15.11 -3.40
N ALA A 97 12.36 13.87 -3.88
CA ALA A 97 11.38 12.80 -3.75
C ALA A 97 11.10 12.44 -2.29
N LYS A 98 12.15 12.35 -1.46
CA LYS A 98 12.01 12.11 -0.02
C LYS A 98 11.26 13.25 0.66
N ALA A 99 11.64 14.48 0.41
CA ALA A 99 10.97 15.66 0.97
C ALA A 99 9.49 15.71 0.56
N PHE A 100 9.17 15.43 -0.71
CA PHE A 100 7.81 15.35 -1.21
C PHE A 100 7.00 14.26 -0.48
N LEU A 101 7.53 13.04 -0.38
CA LEU A 101 6.84 11.92 0.24
C LEU A 101 6.56 12.16 1.73
N LEU A 102 7.52 12.70 2.46
CA LEU A 102 7.34 13.05 3.88
C LEU A 102 6.29 14.16 4.06
N GLN A 103 6.34 15.19 3.20
CA GLN A 103 5.34 16.26 3.23
C GLN A 103 3.94 15.73 2.89
N TRP A 104 3.81 14.90 1.87
CA TRP A 104 2.56 14.22 1.52
C TRP A 104 1.98 13.40 2.68
N LEU A 105 2.80 12.56 3.33
CA LEU A 105 2.38 11.77 4.49
C LEU A 105 1.87 12.65 5.63
N LYS A 106 2.50 13.81 5.85
CA LYS A 106 2.07 14.81 6.83
C LYS A 106 0.74 15.46 6.41
N GLU A 107 0.58 15.85 5.14
CA GLU A 107 -0.65 16.44 4.58
C GLU A 107 -1.85 15.51 4.76
N ILE A 108 -1.67 14.21 4.53
CA ILE A 108 -2.74 13.23 4.70
C ILE A 108 -2.91 12.77 6.16
N GLY A 109 -2.03 13.15 7.07
CA GLY A 109 -2.06 12.77 8.49
C GLY A 109 -1.84 11.28 8.73
N TYR A 110 -0.99 10.64 7.90
CA TYR A 110 -0.86 9.17 7.89
C TYR A 110 -0.23 8.62 9.17
N GLU A 111 0.77 9.31 9.74
CA GLU A 111 1.37 8.92 11.01
C GLU A 111 0.30 8.86 12.12
N LYS A 112 -0.45 9.96 12.29
CA LYS A 112 -1.54 10.01 13.26
C LYS A 112 -2.56 8.89 13.04
N TYR A 113 -2.92 8.61 11.79
CA TYR A 113 -3.84 7.54 11.43
C TYR A 113 -3.34 6.15 11.89
N LEU A 114 -2.03 5.88 11.79
CA LEU A 114 -1.45 4.63 12.28
C LEU A 114 -1.51 4.53 13.80
N TYR A 115 -1.21 5.63 14.51
CA TYR A 115 -1.27 5.65 15.98
C TYR A 115 -2.71 5.59 16.51
N ASP A 116 -3.65 6.30 15.89
CA ASP A 116 -5.07 6.27 16.29
C ASP A 116 -5.74 4.90 16.02
N GLY A 117 -5.20 4.12 15.09
CA GLY A 117 -5.74 2.83 14.69
C GLY A 117 -5.13 1.62 15.44
N GLU A 118 -4.23 1.84 16.40
CA GLU A 118 -3.49 0.78 17.08
C GLU A 118 -3.45 1.04 18.59
N ASP A 119 -3.91 0.07 19.37
CA ASP A 119 -3.92 0.19 20.86
C ASP A 119 -2.51 0.13 21.46
N ASN A 120 -1.55 -0.46 20.75
CA ASN A 120 -0.18 -0.62 21.20
C ASN A 120 0.76 0.35 20.47
N GLU A 121 1.24 1.36 21.22
CA GLU A 121 2.14 2.40 20.69
C GLU A 121 3.43 1.82 20.05
N LYS A 122 3.98 0.73 20.59
CA LYS A 122 5.16 0.08 19.99
C LYS A 122 4.86 -0.52 18.62
N VAL A 123 3.66 -1.07 18.44
CA VAL A 123 3.21 -1.60 17.15
C VAL A 123 2.99 -0.45 16.16
N ALA A 124 2.34 0.64 16.60
CA ALA A 124 2.16 1.83 15.78
C ALA A 124 3.51 2.41 15.32
N ALA A 125 4.47 2.55 16.24
CA ALA A 125 5.82 3.02 15.95
C ALA A 125 6.56 2.11 14.96
N ALA A 126 6.44 0.78 15.10
CA ALA A 126 7.03 -0.18 14.17
C ALA A 126 6.40 -0.06 12.76
N ARG A 127 5.09 0.13 12.67
CA ARG A 127 4.40 0.36 11.39
C ARG A 127 4.85 1.68 10.74
N TRP A 128 5.00 2.74 11.53
CA TRP A 128 5.53 4.01 11.04
C TRP A 128 6.98 3.88 10.55
N ALA A 129 7.83 3.15 11.26
CA ALA A 129 9.20 2.87 10.81
C ALA A 129 9.22 2.17 9.43
N HIS A 130 8.34 1.20 9.19
CA HIS A 130 8.20 0.57 7.87
C HIS A 130 7.79 1.56 6.76
N VAL A 131 6.94 2.54 7.10
CA VAL A 131 6.58 3.60 6.16
C VAL A 131 7.79 4.45 5.79
N LEU A 132 8.61 4.83 6.78
CA LEU A 132 9.83 5.61 6.55
C LEU A 132 10.87 4.83 5.75
N GLU A 133 11.08 3.54 6.04
CA GLU A 133 11.93 2.65 5.24
C GLU A 133 11.45 2.59 3.78
N PHE A 134 10.14 2.51 3.58
CA PHE A 134 9.58 2.49 2.22
C PHE A 134 9.74 3.84 1.50
N VAL A 135 9.63 4.97 2.20
CA VAL A 135 9.93 6.30 1.67
C VAL A 135 11.38 6.40 1.23
N ASP A 136 12.32 5.93 2.06
CA ASP A 136 13.75 5.92 1.74
C ASP A 136 14.06 5.05 0.52
N TRP A 137 13.43 3.87 0.46
CA TRP A 137 13.57 2.97 -0.68
C TRP A 137 13.00 3.59 -1.98
N MET A 138 11.84 4.23 -1.92
CA MET A 138 11.21 4.90 -3.06
C MET A 138 12.06 6.08 -3.57
N SER A 139 12.45 6.96 -2.65
CA SER A 139 13.21 8.16 -2.98
C SER A 139 14.59 7.82 -3.57
N GLY A 140 15.27 6.81 -3.03
CA GLY A 140 16.54 6.33 -3.57
C GLY A 140 16.45 5.86 -5.04
N ARG A 141 15.27 5.46 -5.51
CA ARG A 141 15.04 5.08 -6.92
C ARG A 141 14.80 6.25 -7.85
N CYS A 142 14.55 7.44 -7.33
CA CYS A 142 14.40 8.67 -8.12
C CYS A 142 15.74 9.27 -8.56
N GLY A 143 16.85 8.78 -8.04
CA GLY A 143 18.20 9.22 -8.35
C GLY A 143 19.08 9.07 -7.13
N GLY A 144 20.37 9.05 -7.33
CA GLY A 144 21.37 8.84 -6.29
C GLY A 144 22.58 8.13 -6.88
N THR A 145 23.44 7.60 -6.02
CA THR A 145 24.54 6.72 -6.43
C THR A 145 24.08 5.26 -6.29
N ILE A 146 24.34 4.46 -7.31
CA ILE A 146 24.18 3.01 -7.27
C ILE A 146 25.60 2.43 -7.27
N ASP A 147 25.90 1.55 -6.29
CA ASP A 147 27.14 0.80 -6.32
C ASP A 147 27.01 -0.30 -7.39
N ASP A 148 27.91 -0.30 -8.35
CA ASP A 148 28.00 -1.36 -9.34
C ASP A 148 28.58 -2.66 -8.71
N ALA A 149 28.60 -3.73 -9.51
CA ALA A 149 29.13 -5.03 -9.08
C ALA A 149 30.63 -4.99 -8.69
N ALA A 150 31.34 -3.90 -9.01
CA ALA A 150 32.73 -3.68 -8.66
C ALA A 150 32.90 -2.74 -7.45
N GLY A 151 31.78 -2.30 -6.84
CA GLY A 151 31.79 -1.36 -5.69
C GLY A 151 32.09 0.08 -6.08
N VAL A 152 31.94 0.44 -7.35
CA VAL A 152 32.09 1.81 -7.85
C VAL A 152 30.73 2.51 -7.81
N SER A 153 30.64 3.63 -7.09
CA SER A 153 29.42 4.43 -7.05
C SER A 153 29.21 5.15 -8.39
N VAL A 154 28.17 4.73 -9.13
CA VAL A 154 27.76 5.36 -10.38
C VAL A 154 26.49 6.16 -10.15
N ALA A 155 26.41 7.38 -10.71
CA ALA A 155 25.20 8.18 -10.64
C ALA A 155 24.04 7.45 -11.34
N ALA A 156 22.94 7.21 -10.60
CA ALA A 156 21.74 6.66 -11.17
C ALA A 156 21.06 7.70 -12.08
N GLU A 157 20.39 7.22 -13.14
CA GLU A 157 19.56 8.08 -13.98
C GLU A 157 18.47 8.73 -13.13
N SER A 158 18.33 10.06 -13.25
CA SER A 158 17.31 10.80 -12.53
C SER A 158 15.92 10.48 -13.10
N LYS A 159 15.09 9.82 -12.28
CA LYS A 159 13.68 9.51 -12.60
C LYS A 159 12.76 10.42 -11.79
N SER A 160 11.62 10.76 -12.36
CA SER A 160 10.56 11.41 -11.60
C SER A 160 9.96 10.44 -10.58
N LEU A 161 9.38 10.98 -9.51
CA LEU A 161 8.68 10.18 -8.51
C LEU A 161 7.50 9.41 -9.13
N LEU A 162 6.84 9.99 -10.16
CA LEU A 162 5.76 9.32 -10.87
C LEU A 162 6.26 8.11 -11.68
N GLU A 163 7.41 8.20 -12.34
CA GLU A 163 8.01 7.05 -13.06
C GLU A 163 8.38 5.90 -12.10
N VAL A 164 8.89 6.23 -10.91
CA VAL A 164 9.15 5.23 -9.87
C VAL A 164 7.83 4.61 -9.39
N ALA A 165 6.79 5.41 -9.16
CA ALA A 165 5.46 4.92 -8.80
C ALA A 165 4.86 4.00 -9.88
N GLN A 166 5.06 4.29 -11.16
CA GLN A 166 4.66 3.42 -12.28
C GLN A 166 5.33 2.05 -12.21
N THR A 167 6.63 2.02 -11.94
CA THR A 167 7.37 0.75 -11.80
C THR A 167 6.81 -0.09 -10.65
N ILE A 168 6.50 0.52 -9.52
CA ILE A 168 5.91 -0.16 -8.36
C ILE A 168 4.51 -0.68 -8.67
N SER A 169 3.70 0.11 -9.36
CA SER A 169 2.35 -0.28 -9.78
C SER A 169 2.40 -1.54 -10.66
N LEU A 170 3.31 -1.59 -11.63
CA LEU A 170 3.52 -2.75 -12.49
C LEU A 170 3.94 -3.99 -11.68
N LEU A 171 4.93 -3.85 -10.79
CA LEU A 171 5.41 -4.97 -9.96
C LEU A 171 4.32 -5.50 -9.03
N SER A 172 3.50 -4.63 -8.44
CA SER A 172 2.40 -5.06 -7.57
C SER A 172 1.33 -5.81 -8.36
N THR A 173 1.02 -5.37 -9.57
CA THR A 173 0.03 -6.01 -10.45
C THR A 173 0.53 -7.37 -10.98
N LEU A 174 1.83 -7.50 -11.28
CA LEU A 174 2.42 -8.77 -11.68
C LEU A 174 2.37 -9.80 -10.56
N ASN A 175 2.72 -9.40 -9.33
CA ASN A 175 2.60 -10.29 -8.16
C ASN A 175 1.16 -10.75 -7.86
N GLU A 176 0.16 -9.97 -8.28
CA GLU A 176 -1.25 -10.37 -8.16
C GLU A 176 -1.70 -11.33 -9.28
N ARG A 177 -1.01 -11.33 -10.43
CA ARG A 177 -1.39 -12.10 -11.63
C ARG A 177 -0.62 -13.39 -11.83
N GLU A 178 0.62 -13.49 -11.37
CA GLU A 178 1.47 -14.67 -11.62
C GLU A 178 1.40 -15.65 -10.45
N GLN A 179 0.44 -16.56 -10.51
CA GLN A 179 0.66 -17.92 -10.02
C GLN A 179 1.10 -18.76 -11.22
N ASP A 180 2.39 -18.71 -11.57
CA ASP A 180 2.96 -19.70 -12.48
C ASP A 180 2.86 -21.07 -11.78
N PRO A 181 2.14 -22.06 -12.36
CA PRO A 181 1.96 -23.35 -11.71
C PRO A 181 3.24 -24.18 -11.62
N ASN A 182 4.32 -23.78 -12.29
CA ASN A 182 5.57 -24.53 -12.39
C ASN A 182 6.75 -23.82 -11.68
N VAL A 183 6.52 -23.32 -10.47
CA VAL A 183 7.55 -22.65 -9.65
C VAL A 183 7.61 -23.22 -8.25
N VAL A 184 8.76 -23.04 -7.58
CA VAL A 184 8.87 -23.28 -6.15
C VAL A 184 8.39 -22.04 -5.40
N THR A 185 7.30 -22.18 -4.66
CA THR A 185 6.72 -21.11 -3.85
C THR A 185 7.38 -21.08 -2.47
N LEU A 186 8.03 -19.98 -2.13
CA LEU A 186 8.48 -19.69 -0.77
C LEU A 186 7.39 -18.94 -0.01
N SER A 187 6.96 -19.51 1.12
CA SER A 187 5.90 -18.90 1.93
C SER A 187 6.19 -19.03 3.42
N THR A 188 5.64 -18.13 4.22
CA THR A 188 5.57 -18.34 5.68
C THR A 188 4.38 -19.23 6.01
N LEU A 189 4.40 -19.91 7.17
CA LEU A 189 3.25 -20.71 7.63
C LEU A 189 1.95 -19.88 7.70
N HIS A 190 2.03 -18.64 8.14
CA HIS A 190 0.85 -17.75 8.18
C HIS A 190 0.31 -17.41 6.79
N ALA A 191 1.19 -17.17 5.83
CA ALA A 191 0.79 -16.85 4.46
C ALA A 191 0.29 -18.08 3.69
N SER A 192 0.67 -19.28 4.10
CA SER A 192 0.21 -20.55 3.51
C SER A 192 -1.15 -21.02 4.03
N LYS A 193 -1.72 -20.37 5.05
CA LYS A 193 -3.03 -20.74 5.59
C LYS A 193 -4.11 -20.71 4.51
N GLY A 194 -4.75 -21.86 4.28
CA GLY A 194 -5.79 -22.01 3.28
C GLY A 194 -5.29 -22.26 1.84
N LEU A 195 -3.97 -22.41 1.66
CA LEU A 195 -3.37 -22.83 0.39
C LEU A 195 -2.98 -24.31 0.46
N GLU A 196 -3.06 -25.00 -0.67
CA GLU A 196 -2.76 -26.42 -0.79
C GLU A 196 -1.75 -26.64 -1.92
N TRP A 197 -0.72 -27.46 -1.70
CA TRP A 197 0.27 -27.84 -2.71
C TRP A 197 0.50 -29.35 -2.71
N PRO A 198 0.76 -29.96 -3.87
CA PRO A 198 1.06 -31.38 -3.96
C PRO A 198 2.30 -31.80 -3.17
N HIS A 199 3.25 -30.89 -3.04
CA HIS A 199 4.52 -31.12 -2.33
C HIS A 199 4.84 -29.91 -1.45
N VAL A 200 5.13 -30.16 -0.17
CA VAL A 200 5.48 -29.13 0.80
C VAL A 200 6.77 -29.51 1.50
N MET A 201 7.73 -28.59 1.58
CA MET A 201 8.94 -28.71 2.36
C MET A 201 8.93 -27.70 3.49
N LEU A 202 8.77 -28.16 4.73
CA LEU A 202 8.86 -27.31 5.91
C LEU A 202 10.31 -27.23 6.35
N VAL A 203 10.90 -26.03 6.24
CA VAL A 203 12.30 -25.78 6.60
C VAL A 203 12.40 -25.04 7.94
N GLY A 204 13.54 -25.18 8.63
CA GLY A 204 13.76 -24.51 9.90
C GLY A 204 13.01 -25.14 11.10
N VAL A 205 12.63 -26.42 10.98
CA VAL A 205 12.02 -27.18 12.09
C VAL A 205 13.13 -27.60 13.08
N ASN A 206 13.49 -26.66 13.94
CA ASN A 206 14.48 -26.88 14.98
C ASN A 206 13.81 -26.77 16.35
N GLU A 207 14.30 -27.55 17.32
CA GLU A 207 13.78 -27.46 18.68
C GLU A 207 13.90 -26.03 19.23
N GLY A 208 12.78 -25.47 19.74
CA GLY A 208 12.66 -24.09 20.21
C GLY A 208 12.20 -23.08 19.16
N LEU A 209 12.21 -23.45 17.85
CA LEU A 209 11.62 -22.64 16.77
C LEU A 209 10.23 -23.19 16.34
N LEU A 210 10.09 -24.53 16.31
CA LEU A 210 8.81 -25.21 16.11
C LEU A 210 8.80 -26.49 16.98
N PRO A 211 7.83 -26.63 17.92
CA PRO A 211 6.83 -25.64 18.30
C PRO A 211 7.44 -24.41 18.98
N PHE A 212 6.83 -23.23 18.71
CA PHE A 212 7.31 -21.97 19.29
C PHE A 212 7.00 -21.92 20.79
N LYS A 213 8.03 -21.93 21.63
CA LYS A 213 7.89 -21.87 23.09
C LYS A 213 7.69 -20.39 23.48
N MET A 214 6.47 -20.00 23.80
CA MET A 214 6.18 -18.65 24.32
C MET A 214 6.54 -18.49 25.80
N ASP A 215 6.45 -19.55 26.62
CA ASP A 215 6.85 -19.56 28.04
C ASP A 215 7.34 -20.94 28.44
N GLN A 216 8.41 -20.97 29.23
CA GLN A 216 9.01 -22.23 29.73
C GLN A 216 8.14 -22.94 30.77
N ASP A 217 7.05 -22.32 31.26
CA ASP A 217 6.26 -22.82 32.40
C ASP A 217 4.93 -23.51 32.01
N ASN A 218 4.55 -23.61 30.73
CA ASN A 218 3.29 -24.22 30.35
C ASN A 218 3.47 -25.44 29.42
N LYS A 219 3.78 -26.59 30.00
CA LYS A 219 3.92 -27.88 29.29
C LYS A 219 2.64 -28.30 28.54
N GLU A 220 1.45 -27.95 29.04
CA GLU A 220 0.17 -28.31 28.42
C GLU A 220 -0.07 -27.62 27.08
N SER A 221 0.49 -26.42 26.86
CA SER A 221 0.33 -25.70 25.58
C SER A 221 1.21 -26.25 24.45
N ILE A 222 2.27 -26.99 24.80
CA ILE A 222 3.21 -27.58 23.85
C ILE A 222 2.62 -28.86 23.23
N ASP A 223 1.97 -29.69 24.04
CA ASP A 223 1.35 -30.91 23.55
C ASP A 223 0.16 -30.64 22.63
N ALA A 224 -0.58 -29.55 22.84
CA ALA A 224 -1.67 -29.12 21.96
C ALA A 224 -1.18 -28.62 20.59
N GLN A 225 0.06 -28.09 20.48
CA GLN A 225 0.63 -27.63 19.22
C GLN A 225 1.23 -28.75 18.36
N VAL A 226 1.59 -29.87 18.98
CA VAL A 226 2.17 -31.04 18.29
C VAL A 226 1.08 -31.90 17.63
N HIS A 227 -0.17 -31.81 18.10
CA HIS A 227 -1.29 -32.65 17.65
C HIS A 227 -2.34 -31.85 16.81
N ALA A 228 -2.09 -30.57 16.48
CA ALA A 228 -2.93 -29.75 15.62
C ALA A 228 -2.34 -29.64 14.20
#